data_bcfe7ef34e5c85b21c6c06c504e57c5c
#
_entry.id   bcfe7ef34e5c85b21c6c06c504e57c5c
#
_cell.length_a   1.000
_cell.length_b   1.000
_cell.length_c   1.000
_cell.angle_alpha   90.00
_cell.angle_beta   90.00
_cell.angle_gamma   90.00
#
_symmetry.space_group_name_H-M   'P 1'
#
loop_
_entity.id
_entity.type
_entity.pdbx_description
1 polymer ?
#
loop_
_entity_poly.entity_id
_entity_poly.type
_entity_poly.pdbx_seq_one_letter_code
_entity_poly.pdbx_strand_id
1 'polypeptide(L)'
;MVILCHRTYDQVTFPETHNSYSTHEDNIFYPASNHRTGFQAQWNAGMRAFMLDTHYLTTADQSASNVRFCHGDSDRGFSPCTYGAVDPWAWLNKLESEMNSEGRDVVTLLIENYVEADHLKELFDDVGLSDWMYIHEVNTEWPTLIELINMDKRLVVFWEQSSDSSHPYFHDFLTHSWTTNYADDDTSSMDCETLRGDSNQPVFHMNNWLKNQAGLSDPNRASEANDVDFMVERALECIELHGKRPTFIAVDWWEEGDVVEAAERVNMMELDSD
;
A
#
# COMPACT_ATOMS: atom_id res chain seq x y z
N MET A 1 -15.26 -5.05 -20.89
CA MET A 1 -14.93 -5.28 -19.47
C MET A 1 -13.82 -6.31 -19.47
N VAL A 2 -12.59 -5.84 -19.29
CA VAL A 2 -11.47 -6.77 -19.09
C VAL A 2 -11.77 -7.53 -17.82
N ILE A 3 -11.74 -8.86 -17.91
CA ILE A 3 -12.08 -9.68 -16.75
C ILE A 3 -10.81 -9.80 -15.90
N LEU A 4 -10.50 -8.75 -15.11
CA LEU A 4 -9.36 -8.73 -14.20
C LEU A 4 -9.33 -9.94 -13.26
N CYS A 5 -10.50 -10.48 -12.95
CA CYS A 5 -10.64 -11.67 -12.12
C CYS A 5 -9.83 -12.89 -12.59
N HIS A 6 -9.50 -12.98 -13.88
CA HIS A 6 -8.72 -14.09 -14.43
C HIS A 6 -7.23 -13.80 -14.55
N ARG A 7 -6.79 -12.59 -14.19
CA ARG A 7 -5.36 -12.30 -14.07
C ARG A 7 -4.84 -12.74 -12.72
N THR A 8 -3.57 -13.12 -12.68
CA THR A 8 -2.88 -13.36 -11.42
C THR A 8 -2.73 -12.04 -10.66
N TYR A 9 -2.63 -12.12 -9.34
CA TYR A 9 -2.59 -10.97 -8.45
C TYR A 9 -1.50 -9.95 -8.85
N ASP A 10 -0.30 -10.44 -9.18
CA ASP A 10 0.85 -9.64 -9.60
C ASP A 10 0.66 -8.97 -10.98
N GLN A 11 -0.31 -9.44 -11.78
CA GLN A 11 -0.63 -8.89 -13.10
C GLN A 11 -1.80 -7.90 -13.10
N VAL A 12 -2.28 -7.51 -11.93
CA VAL A 12 -3.30 -6.48 -11.77
C VAL A 12 -2.68 -5.24 -11.14
N THR A 13 -2.97 -4.07 -11.70
CA THR A 13 -2.58 -2.79 -11.12
C THR A 13 -3.66 -2.32 -10.16
N PHE A 14 -3.29 -2.17 -8.88
CA PHE A 14 -4.15 -1.64 -7.83
C PHE A 14 -3.79 -0.16 -7.56
N PRO A 15 -4.78 0.74 -7.46
CA PRO A 15 -4.57 2.06 -6.92
C PRO A 15 -4.28 1.95 -5.42
N GLU A 16 -3.23 2.63 -4.96
CA GLU A 16 -2.75 2.53 -3.58
C GLU A 16 -2.56 3.91 -2.95
N THR A 17 -2.90 4.03 -1.67
CA THR A 17 -2.60 5.22 -0.88
C THR A 17 -1.41 4.98 0.04
N HIS A 18 -0.37 5.82 -0.09
CA HIS A 18 0.77 5.82 0.81
C HIS A 18 0.36 6.45 2.16
N ASN A 19 0.71 5.82 3.28
CA ASN A 19 0.28 6.28 4.61
C ASN A 19 -1.22 6.58 4.69
N SER A 20 -2.04 5.62 4.28
CA SER A 20 -3.50 5.73 4.14
C SER A 20 -4.24 6.30 5.36
N TYR A 21 -3.70 6.06 6.55
CA TYR A 21 -4.20 6.57 7.83
C TYR A 21 -3.84 8.03 8.07
N SER A 22 -2.81 8.54 7.39
CA SER A 22 -2.22 9.86 7.64
C SER A 22 -3.03 10.96 6.97
N THR A 23 -4.19 11.30 7.57
CA THR A 23 -5.15 12.21 6.96
C THR A 23 -5.52 13.40 7.85
N HIS A 24 -5.96 14.49 7.24
CA HIS A 24 -6.53 15.62 7.98
C HIS A 24 -7.80 15.21 8.74
N GLU A 25 -8.62 14.34 8.14
CA GLU A 25 -9.85 13.83 8.74
C GLU A 25 -9.57 13.05 10.03
N ASP A 26 -8.46 12.29 10.06
CA ASP A 26 -8.04 11.53 11.23
C ASP A 26 -7.15 12.34 12.19
N ASN A 27 -7.11 13.67 12.05
CA ASN A 27 -6.39 14.61 12.89
C ASN A 27 -4.85 14.47 12.87
N ILE A 28 -4.30 13.97 11.79
CA ILE A 28 -2.84 14.04 11.61
C ILE A 28 -2.44 15.47 11.30
N PHE A 29 -1.40 15.93 11.99
CA PHE A 29 -0.94 17.31 11.92
C PHE A 29 -0.39 17.65 10.52
N TYR A 30 -0.96 18.69 9.89
CA TYR A 30 -0.34 19.28 8.70
C TYR A 30 0.99 19.98 9.07
N PRO A 31 2.11 19.82 8.34
CA PRO A 31 2.23 19.23 7.00
C PRO A 31 2.67 17.75 6.95
N ALA A 32 2.53 16.99 8.02
CA ALA A 32 2.95 15.59 8.08
C ALA A 32 1.88 14.61 7.56
N SER A 33 0.68 15.09 7.26
CA SER A 33 -0.38 14.29 6.62
C SER A 33 -0.08 14.02 5.15
N ASN A 34 -0.58 12.87 4.66
CA ASN A 34 -0.44 12.44 3.28
C ASN A 34 -1.73 12.63 2.46
N HIS A 35 -2.87 12.78 3.13
CA HIS A 35 -4.18 12.92 2.48
C HIS A 35 -5.09 13.88 3.25
N ARG A 36 -6.19 14.33 2.62
CA ARG A 36 -7.22 15.14 3.29
C ARG A 36 -8.26 14.26 3.96
N THR A 37 -8.69 13.20 3.27
CA THR A 37 -9.83 12.35 3.63
C THR A 37 -9.38 10.95 4.06
N GLY A 38 -10.14 10.37 4.99
CA GLY A 38 -9.83 9.09 5.60
C GLY A 38 -10.26 7.87 4.79
N PHE A 39 -10.15 6.71 5.41
CA PHE A 39 -10.36 5.39 4.80
C PHE A 39 -11.66 5.29 3.99
N GLN A 40 -12.79 5.78 4.51
CA GLN A 40 -14.07 5.61 3.83
C GLN A 40 -14.13 6.31 2.48
N ALA A 41 -13.52 7.49 2.37
CA ALA A 41 -13.46 8.21 1.09
C ALA A 41 -12.52 7.50 0.10
N GLN A 42 -11.38 7.01 0.58
CA GLN A 42 -10.43 6.24 -0.21
C GLN A 42 -11.09 4.95 -0.75
N TRP A 43 -11.78 4.21 0.11
CA TRP A 43 -12.51 3.00 -0.29
C TRP A 43 -13.57 3.29 -1.34
N ASN A 44 -14.40 4.30 -1.12
CA ASN A 44 -15.46 4.70 -2.03
C ASN A 44 -14.93 5.22 -3.39
N ALA A 45 -13.74 5.77 -3.42
CA ALA A 45 -13.05 6.15 -4.64
C ALA A 45 -12.53 4.96 -5.45
N GLY A 46 -12.37 3.79 -4.84
CA GLY A 46 -11.88 2.58 -5.51
C GLY A 46 -10.50 2.10 -5.05
N MET A 47 -9.91 2.72 -4.01
CA MET A 47 -8.65 2.21 -3.45
C MET A 47 -8.83 0.82 -2.88
N ARG A 48 -7.90 -0.08 -3.19
CA ARG A 48 -7.88 -1.46 -2.69
C ARG A 48 -6.51 -1.89 -2.20
N ALA A 49 -5.56 -0.98 -2.18
CA ALA A 49 -4.26 -1.15 -1.56
C ALA A 49 -3.97 0.04 -0.63
N PHE A 50 -3.41 -0.24 0.55
CA PHE A 50 -3.22 0.75 1.61
C PHE A 50 -1.88 0.52 2.31
N MET A 51 -1.01 1.54 2.30
CA MET A 51 0.22 1.51 3.09
C MET A 51 -0.04 2.07 4.49
N LEU A 52 0.52 1.40 5.49
CA LEU A 52 0.29 1.70 6.91
C LEU A 52 1.61 1.59 7.68
N ASP A 53 1.92 2.58 8.53
CA ASP A 53 3.04 2.47 9.46
C ASP A 53 2.52 2.11 10.85
N THR A 54 3.15 1.13 11.48
CA THR A 54 2.77 0.67 12.83
C THR A 54 3.87 0.99 13.85
N HIS A 55 3.50 1.69 14.91
CA HIS A 55 4.39 1.97 16.04
C HIS A 55 3.69 1.72 17.37
N TYR A 56 4.47 1.53 18.44
CA TYR A 56 3.93 1.69 19.78
C TYR A 56 3.83 3.18 20.12
N LEU A 57 2.68 3.62 20.65
CA LEU A 57 2.46 5.00 21.07
C LEU A 57 3.52 5.47 22.07
N THR A 58 3.99 4.57 22.90
CA THR A 58 5.10 4.79 23.82
C THR A 58 6.05 3.59 23.80
N THR A 59 7.35 3.86 23.89
CA THR A 59 8.37 2.80 23.97
C THR A 59 8.37 2.04 25.31
N ALA A 60 7.69 2.59 26.32
CA ALA A 60 7.58 1.98 27.65
C ALA A 60 6.54 0.87 27.75
N ASP A 61 5.57 0.87 26.82
CA ASP A 61 4.50 -0.14 26.75
C ASP A 61 4.47 -0.69 25.31
N GLN A 62 4.99 -1.88 25.15
CA GLN A 62 5.03 -2.63 23.90
C GLN A 62 3.97 -3.75 23.93
N SER A 63 2.71 -3.38 24.04
CA SER A 63 1.55 -4.28 23.98
C SER A 63 0.69 -4.01 22.75
N ALA A 64 -0.13 -4.98 22.33
CA ALA A 64 -1.07 -4.83 21.22
C ALA A 64 -2.00 -3.61 21.41
N SER A 65 -2.47 -3.36 22.63
CA SER A 65 -3.33 -2.20 22.94
C SER A 65 -2.64 -0.84 22.77
N ASN A 66 -1.30 -0.82 22.71
CA ASN A 66 -0.48 0.38 22.52
C ASN A 66 0.00 0.57 21.08
N VAL A 67 -0.35 -0.33 20.17
CA VAL A 67 -0.08 -0.17 18.72
C VAL A 67 -0.91 0.98 18.17
N ARG A 68 -0.30 1.79 17.30
CA ARG A 68 -0.96 2.89 16.57
C ARG A 68 -0.49 2.90 15.13
N PHE A 69 -1.36 3.37 14.25
CA PHE A 69 -0.93 3.83 12.94
C PHE A 69 -0.43 5.27 13.08
N CYS A 70 0.84 5.46 12.88
CA CYS A 70 1.46 6.76 12.94
C CYS A 70 2.84 6.73 12.30
N HIS A 71 3.27 7.87 11.80
CA HIS A 71 4.61 8.03 11.26
C HIS A 71 5.60 8.35 12.37
N GLY A 72 6.73 7.64 12.36
CA GLY A 72 7.86 7.89 13.26
C GLY A 72 9.13 8.17 12.45
N ASP A 73 9.92 9.10 12.90
CA ASP A 73 11.23 9.39 12.31
C ASP A 73 12.27 9.47 13.44
N SER A 74 12.68 8.28 13.90
CA SER A 74 13.69 8.16 14.95
C SER A 74 15.05 8.71 14.53
N ASP A 75 15.38 8.66 13.24
CA ASP A 75 16.65 9.13 12.68
C ASP A 75 16.75 10.65 12.74
N ARG A 76 15.62 11.35 12.72
CA ARG A 76 15.52 12.80 12.92
C ARG A 76 15.24 13.19 14.37
N GLY A 77 15.21 12.23 15.29
CA GLY A 77 14.99 12.46 16.71
C GLY A 77 13.54 12.76 17.11
N PHE A 78 12.59 12.46 16.25
CA PHE A 78 11.17 12.54 16.56
C PHE A 78 10.69 11.22 17.18
N SER A 79 9.96 11.33 18.29
CA SER A 79 9.27 10.15 18.84
C SER A 79 8.21 9.67 17.87
N PRO A 80 7.96 8.35 17.78
CA PRO A 80 6.82 7.83 17.06
C PRO A 80 5.53 8.58 17.44
N CYS A 81 4.62 8.73 16.48
CA CYS A 81 3.32 9.39 16.68
C CYS A 81 3.36 10.88 17.07
N THR A 82 4.48 11.57 16.91
CA THR A 82 4.61 13.01 17.26
C THR A 82 3.61 13.88 16.48
N TYR A 83 3.28 13.51 15.26
CA TYR A 83 2.38 14.26 14.38
C TYR A 83 0.92 13.84 14.48
N GLY A 84 0.61 12.89 15.33
CA GLY A 84 -0.71 12.31 15.50
C GLY A 84 -0.67 10.79 15.43
N ALA A 85 -1.73 10.16 15.87
CA ALA A 85 -1.85 8.71 15.90
C ALA A 85 -3.31 8.30 15.63
N VAL A 86 -3.48 7.27 14.81
CA VAL A 86 -4.78 6.67 14.51
C VAL A 86 -4.90 5.33 15.25
N ASP A 87 -6.07 5.07 15.81
CA ASP A 87 -6.38 3.79 16.43
C ASP A 87 -6.49 2.70 15.34
N PRO A 88 -5.60 1.71 15.32
CA PRO A 88 -5.62 0.67 14.30
C PRO A 88 -6.88 -0.19 14.37
N TRP A 89 -7.42 -0.44 15.57
CA TRP A 89 -8.65 -1.20 15.74
C TRP A 89 -9.83 -0.53 15.05
N ALA A 90 -9.98 0.79 15.22
CA ALA A 90 -11.04 1.56 14.57
C ALA A 90 -10.90 1.61 13.04
N TRP A 91 -9.65 1.71 12.55
CA TRP A 91 -9.37 1.73 11.11
C TRP A 91 -9.61 0.35 10.48
N LEU A 92 -9.09 -0.72 11.09
CA LEU A 92 -9.25 -2.10 10.61
C LEU A 92 -10.69 -2.59 10.66
N ASN A 93 -11.50 -2.14 11.64
CA ASN A 93 -12.95 -2.45 11.65
C ASN A 93 -13.69 -1.83 10.48
N LYS A 94 -13.30 -0.63 10.03
CA LYS A 94 -13.87 -0.05 8.80
C LYS A 94 -13.54 -0.93 7.60
N LEU A 95 -12.29 -1.38 7.48
CA LEU A 95 -11.86 -2.28 6.42
C LEU A 95 -12.63 -3.60 6.46
N GLU A 96 -12.75 -4.23 7.63
CA GLU A 96 -13.53 -5.46 7.81
C GLU A 96 -14.97 -5.28 7.35
N SER A 97 -15.62 -4.21 7.78
CA SER A 97 -17.00 -3.92 7.42
C SER A 97 -17.20 -3.78 5.91
N GLU A 98 -16.29 -3.10 5.22
CA GLU A 98 -16.36 -2.93 3.77
C GLU A 98 -16.07 -4.25 3.03
N MET A 99 -15.04 -4.99 3.41
CA MET A 99 -14.73 -6.28 2.82
C MET A 99 -15.85 -7.31 3.01
N ASN A 100 -16.55 -7.22 4.14
CA ASN A 100 -17.69 -8.10 4.44
C ASN A 100 -18.94 -7.72 3.62
N SER A 101 -19.18 -6.43 3.37
CA SER A 101 -20.35 -5.95 2.64
C SER A 101 -20.32 -6.31 1.16
N GLU A 102 -19.18 -6.16 0.50
CA GLU A 102 -19.03 -6.38 -0.95
C GLU A 102 -18.69 -7.84 -1.30
N GLY A 103 -17.92 -8.53 -0.45
CA GLY A 103 -17.60 -9.95 -0.54
C GLY A 103 -16.74 -10.39 -1.73
N ARG A 104 -16.24 -9.45 -2.56
CA ARG A 104 -15.48 -9.73 -3.78
C ARG A 104 -14.21 -8.92 -3.98
N ASP A 105 -13.96 -7.96 -3.14
CA ASP A 105 -12.75 -7.17 -3.25
C ASP A 105 -11.53 -7.97 -2.76
N VAL A 106 -10.46 -7.94 -3.54
CA VAL A 106 -9.13 -8.36 -3.10
C VAL A 106 -8.41 -7.11 -2.64
N VAL A 107 -7.94 -7.12 -1.40
CA VAL A 107 -7.35 -5.96 -0.73
C VAL A 107 -5.92 -6.25 -0.33
N THR A 108 -5.08 -5.25 -0.43
CA THR A 108 -3.69 -5.31 0.03
C THR A 108 -3.44 -4.34 1.16
N LEU A 109 -2.76 -4.80 2.18
CA LEU A 109 -2.10 -3.94 3.17
C LEU A 109 -0.59 -4.09 3.03
N LEU A 110 0.11 -2.97 2.87
CA LEU A 110 1.56 -2.92 2.98
C LEU A 110 1.90 -2.24 4.30
N ILE A 111 2.54 -2.97 5.21
CA ILE A 111 2.77 -2.50 6.57
C ILE A 111 4.26 -2.25 6.79
N GLU A 112 4.62 -0.98 6.95
CA GLU A 112 5.90 -0.59 7.51
C GLU A 112 5.84 -0.82 9.02
N ASN A 113 6.53 -1.86 9.48
CA ASN A 113 6.32 -2.40 10.82
C ASN A 113 7.45 -2.07 11.79
N TYR A 114 7.07 -1.48 12.90
CA TYR A 114 7.94 -1.21 14.06
C TYR A 114 7.38 -1.82 15.35
N VAL A 115 6.51 -2.82 15.20
CA VAL A 115 5.88 -3.56 16.31
C VAL A 115 6.08 -5.06 16.14
N GLU A 116 5.90 -5.83 17.19
CA GLU A 116 5.96 -7.29 17.15
C GLU A 116 4.78 -7.84 16.31
N ALA A 117 5.07 -8.87 15.50
CA ALA A 117 4.09 -9.49 14.63
C ALA A 117 2.89 -10.09 15.40
N ASP A 118 3.13 -10.67 16.58
CA ASP A 118 2.08 -11.18 17.47
C ASP A 118 1.07 -10.09 17.85
N HIS A 119 1.53 -8.88 18.13
CA HIS A 119 0.65 -7.79 18.55
C HIS A 119 -0.22 -7.28 17.39
N LEU A 120 0.34 -7.25 16.16
CA LEU A 120 -0.47 -6.91 14.99
C LEU A 120 -1.45 -8.04 14.67
N LYS A 121 -1.01 -9.31 14.80
CA LYS A 121 -1.89 -10.46 14.59
C LYS A 121 -3.08 -10.46 15.55
N GLU A 122 -2.85 -10.10 16.82
CA GLU A 122 -3.92 -9.94 17.81
C GLU A 122 -4.97 -8.93 17.34
N LEU A 123 -4.55 -7.78 16.79
CA LEU A 123 -5.48 -6.78 16.23
C LEU A 123 -6.28 -7.32 15.05
N PHE A 124 -5.66 -8.09 14.15
CA PHE A 124 -6.35 -8.70 13.02
C PHE A 124 -7.34 -9.78 13.46
N ASP A 125 -7.01 -10.54 14.52
CA ASP A 125 -7.92 -11.52 15.12
C ASP A 125 -9.14 -10.83 15.75
N ASP A 126 -8.90 -9.79 16.54
CA ASP A 126 -9.93 -9.06 17.25
C ASP A 126 -10.97 -8.40 16.32
N VAL A 127 -10.57 -7.98 15.13
CA VAL A 127 -11.47 -7.40 14.14
C VAL A 127 -12.00 -8.42 13.12
N GLY A 128 -11.53 -9.67 13.15
CA GLY A 128 -12.02 -10.73 12.25
C GLY A 128 -11.39 -10.75 10.85
N LEU A 129 -10.31 -10.00 10.59
CA LEU A 129 -9.63 -9.97 9.30
C LEU A 129 -8.75 -11.20 9.04
N SER A 130 -8.31 -11.89 10.09
CA SER A 130 -7.37 -13.02 9.99
C SER A 130 -7.86 -14.15 9.10
N ASP A 131 -9.16 -14.41 9.07
CA ASP A 131 -9.74 -15.48 8.27
C ASP A 131 -9.62 -15.22 6.75
N TRP A 132 -9.47 -13.96 6.34
CA TRP A 132 -9.32 -13.56 4.94
C TRP A 132 -7.86 -13.43 4.48
N MET A 133 -6.89 -13.52 5.41
CA MET A 133 -5.48 -13.41 5.04
C MET A 133 -5.04 -14.57 4.15
N TYR A 134 -4.42 -14.22 3.01
CA TYR A 134 -3.81 -15.17 2.09
C TYR A 134 -2.38 -15.49 2.53
N ILE A 135 -1.95 -16.71 2.30
CA ILE A 135 -0.56 -17.15 2.49
C ILE A 135 0.02 -17.51 1.13
N HIS A 136 1.06 -16.81 0.72
CA HIS A 136 1.77 -17.04 -0.52
C HIS A 136 3.16 -17.63 -0.28
N GLU A 137 3.48 -18.71 -0.99
CA GLU A 137 4.82 -19.31 -0.95
C GLU A 137 5.77 -18.61 -1.93
N VAL A 138 6.97 -18.26 -1.46
CA VAL A 138 8.01 -17.61 -2.28
C VAL A 138 8.33 -18.46 -3.50
N ASN A 139 8.53 -17.82 -4.65
CA ASN A 139 8.83 -18.45 -5.94
C ASN A 139 7.73 -19.37 -6.50
N THR A 140 6.50 -19.20 -6.06
CA THR A 140 5.33 -19.82 -6.70
C THR A 140 4.57 -18.77 -7.53
N GLU A 141 3.73 -19.22 -8.44
CA GLU A 141 2.84 -18.35 -9.19
C GLU A 141 1.74 -17.77 -8.28
N TRP A 142 1.47 -16.48 -8.41
CA TRP A 142 0.36 -15.85 -7.69
C TRP A 142 -0.98 -16.39 -8.20
N PRO A 143 -1.97 -16.60 -7.32
CA PRO A 143 -3.30 -16.98 -7.76
C PRO A 143 -3.96 -15.85 -8.54
N THR A 144 -4.92 -16.20 -9.36
CA THR A 144 -5.81 -15.23 -9.98
C THR A 144 -6.71 -14.58 -8.94
N LEU A 145 -7.22 -13.37 -9.23
CA LEU A 145 -8.14 -12.71 -8.29
C LEU A 145 -9.38 -13.56 -8.03
N ILE A 146 -9.90 -14.28 -9.04
CA ILE A 146 -11.06 -15.15 -8.84
C ILE A 146 -10.76 -16.34 -7.91
N GLU A 147 -9.53 -16.86 -7.93
CA GLU A 147 -9.11 -17.92 -7.01
C GLU A 147 -9.05 -17.39 -5.58
N LEU A 148 -8.46 -16.20 -5.35
CA LEU A 148 -8.46 -15.54 -4.03
C LEU A 148 -9.88 -15.34 -3.50
N ILE A 149 -10.78 -14.86 -4.36
CA ILE A 149 -12.20 -14.67 -4.03
C ILE A 149 -12.89 -15.99 -3.69
N ASN A 150 -12.68 -17.04 -4.48
CA ASN A 150 -13.29 -18.34 -4.26
C ASN A 150 -12.77 -19.08 -3.02
N MET A 151 -11.53 -18.85 -2.67
CA MET A 151 -10.93 -19.37 -1.43
C MET A 151 -11.34 -18.57 -0.19
N ASP A 152 -12.00 -17.42 -0.37
CA ASP A 152 -12.24 -16.40 0.65
C ASP A 152 -10.95 -15.94 1.35
N LYS A 153 -9.83 -15.89 0.58
CA LYS A 153 -8.52 -15.42 1.03
C LYS A 153 -8.17 -14.13 0.29
N ARG A 154 -8.94 -13.09 0.60
CA ARG A 154 -8.99 -11.84 -0.16
C ARG A 154 -8.14 -10.72 0.42
N LEU A 155 -7.45 -10.95 1.53
CA LEU A 155 -6.56 -9.99 2.16
C LEU A 155 -5.11 -10.45 2.00
N VAL A 156 -4.32 -9.70 1.22
CA VAL A 156 -2.88 -9.89 1.07
C VAL A 156 -2.18 -8.88 1.97
N VAL A 157 -1.32 -9.36 2.88
CA VAL A 157 -0.61 -8.49 3.80
C VAL A 157 0.89 -8.61 3.57
N PHE A 158 1.50 -7.51 3.14
CA PHE A 158 2.95 -7.39 3.09
C PHE A 158 3.47 -6.73 4.36
N TRP A 159 4.64 -7.19 4.78
CA TRP A 159 5.34 -6.77 5.97
C TRP A 159 6.73 -6.29 5.56
N GLU A 160 7.08 -5.04 5.80
CA GLU A 160 8.28 -4.46 5.22
C GLU A 160 9.59 -5.00 5.82
N GLN A 161 9.58 -5.42 7.06
CA GLN A 161 10.71 -6.12 7.66
C GLN A 161 10.46 -7.62 7.67
N SER A 162 11.51 -8.41 7.62
CA SER A 162 11.41 -9.87 7.48
C SER A 162 10.41 -10.49 8.47
N SER A 163 9.40 -11.17 7.94
CA SER A 163 8.51 -12.01 8.74
C SER A 163 9.23 -13.28 9.15
N ASP A 164 8.90 -13.81 10.31
CA ASP A 164 9.34 -15.13 10.71
C ASP A 164 8.37 -16.23 10.23
N SER A 165 8.80 -17.47 10.32
CA SER A 165 7.99 -18.62 9.89
C SER A 165 6.73 -18.86 10.73
N SER A 166 6.55 -18.17 11.86
CA SER A 166 5.34 -18.27 12.69
C SER A 166 4.21 -17.39 12.19
N HIS A 167 4.53 -16.42 11.31
CA HIS A 167 3.57 -15.49 10.72
C HIS A 167 3.56 -15.55 9.18
N PRO A 168 3.27 -16.70 8.55
CA PRO A 168 3.39 -16.89 7.09
C PRO A 168 2.39 -16.07 6.28
N TYR A 169 1.42 -15.46 6.91
CA TYR A 169 0.44 -14.54 6.31
C TYR A 169 0.93 -13.08 6.27
N PHE A 170 2.02 -12.74 6.93
CA PHE A 170 2.74 -11.48 6.79
C PHE A 170 3.91 -11.71 5.84
N HIS A 171 3.71 -11.40 4.56
CA HIS A 171 4.71 -11.66 3.53
C HIS A 171 5.84 -10.67 3.65
N ASP A 172 7.09 -11.13 3.75
CA ASP A 172 8.26 -10.25 3.64
C ASP A 172 8.21 -9.50 2.31
N PHE A 173 8.10 -8.17 2.37
CA PHE A 173 7.82 -7.36 1.21
C PHE A 173 8.91 -7.51 0.13
N LEU A 174 10.17 -7.36 0.51
CA LEU A 174 11.28 -7.38 -0.45
C LEU A 174 11.64 -8.79 -0.96
N THR A 175 11.11 -9.83 -0.33
CA THR A 175 11.22 -11.22 -0.84
C THR A 175 10.25 -11.47 -1.99
N HIS A 176 9.12 -10.78 -2.02
CA HIS A 176 8.07 -10.93 -3.03
C HIS A 176 8.03 -9.81 -4.05
N SER A 177 8.66 -8.67 -3.74
CA SER A 177 8.47 -7.42 -4.47
C SER A 177 9.73 -6.59 -4.64
N TRP A 178 9.59 -5.55 -5.42
CA TRP A 178 10.58 -4.48 -5.59
C TRP A 178 9.89 -3.14 -5.79
N THR A 179 10.63 -2.04 -5.56
CA THR A 179 10.06 -0.68 -5.62
C THR A 179 10.92 0.25 -6.46
N THR A 180 10.28 1.26 -7.07
CA THR A 180 10.94 2.47 -7.58
C THR A 180 11.35 3.40 -6.42
N ASN A 181 11.99 4.53 -6.75
CA ASN A 181 12.33 5.55 -5.77
C ASN A 181 11.08 6.12 -5.07
N TYR A 182 11.21 6.45 -3.79
CA TYR A 182 10.15 7.04 -2.94
C TYR A 182 10.53 8.43 -2.40
N ALA A 183 11.63 9.00 -2.88
CA ALA A 183 12.19 10.24 -2.34
C ALA A 183 12.34 11.33 -3.41
N ASP A 184 11.64 11.20 -4.54
CA ASP A 184 11.69 12.17 -5.62
C ASP A 184 11.12 13.54 -5.20
N ASP A 185 11.78 14.59 -5.63
CA ASP A 185 11.37 15.98 -5.40
C ASP A 185 10.95 16.71 -6.70
N ASP A 186 11.03 16.00 -7.83
CA ASP A 186 10.60 16.49 -9.14
C ASP A 186 10.09 15.33 -10.02
N THR A 187 9.06 15.56 -10.82
CA THR A 187 8.52 14.54 -11.73
C THR A 187 9.52 14.06 -12.77
N SER A 188 10.47 14.88 -13.15
CA SER A 188 11.53 14.51 -14.11
C SER A 188 12.57 13.55 -13.51
N SER A 189 12.59 13.36 -12.19
CA SER A 189 13.44 12.38 -11.50
C SER A 189 12.72 11.06 -11.21
N MET A 190 11.41 11.01 -11.40
CA MET A 190 10.59 9.82 -11.15
C MET A 190 10.78 8.79 -12.27
N ASP A 191 11.84 8.01 -12.17
CA ASP A 191 12.20 6.96 -13.13
C ASP A 191 11.65 5.58 -12.75
N CYS A 192 12.06 4.55 -13.49
CA CYS A 192 11.68 3.16 -13.27
C CYS A 192 12.82 2.31 -12.69
N GLU A 193 13.91 2.93 -12.22
CA GLU A 193 15.01 2.19 -11.64
C GLU A 193 14.60 1.52 -10.33
N THR A 194 15.13 0.32 -10.10
CA THR A 194 14.86 -0.42 -8.86
C THR A 194 15.63 0.21 -7.71
N LEU A 195 14.92 0.73 -6.71
CA LEU A 195 15.54 1.24 -5.49
C LEU A 195 15.71 0.16 -4.43
N ARG A 196 14.67 -0.64 -4.19
CA ARG A 196 14.68 -1.71 -3.18
C ARG A 196 14.14 -3.00 -3.78
N GLY A 197 14.62 -4.14 -3.28
CA GLY A 197 14.22 -5.47 -3.73
C GLY A 197 14.95 -5.91 -5.00
N ASP A 198 14.41 -6.94 -5.65
CA ASP A 198 14.92 -7.52 -6.89
C ASP A 198 13.84 -7.41 -7.97
N SER A 199 14.14 -6.73 -9.08
CA SER A 199 13.19 -6.56 -10.20
C SER A 199 12.78 -7.87 -10.90
N ASN A 200 13.42 -8.98 -10.56
CA ASN A 200 12.94 -10.31 -10.97
C ASN A 200 11.70 -10.77 -10.19
N GLN A 201 11.45 -10.21 -9.02
CA GLN A 201 10.24 -10.53 -8.25
C GLN A 201 8.96 -10.10 -8.98
N PRO A 202 7.85 -10.86 -8.82
CA PRO A 202 6.63 -10.63 -9.59
C PRO A 202 5.88 -9.34 -9.20
N VAL A 203 5.89 -8.97 -7.93
CA VAL A 203 5.14 -7.81 -7.44
C VAL A 203 5.96 -6.53 -7.62
N PHE A 204 5.41 -5.60 -8.38
CA PHE A 204 6.05 -4.31 -8.66
C PHE A 204 5.30 -3.16 -7.99
N HIS A 205 5.99 -2.46 -7.10
CA HIS A 205 5.46 -1.31 -6.38
C HIS A 205 6.03 0.00 -6.95
N MET A 206 5.22 0.72 -7.70
CA MET A 206 5.57 2.02 -8.27
C MET A 206 5.18 3.14 -7.30
N ASN A 207 6.19 3.70 -6.62
CA ASN A 207 6.01 4.87 -5.77
C ASN A 207 5.77 6.09 -6.65
N ASN A 208 4.69 6.83 -6.41
CA ASN A 208 4.28 7.95 -7.27
C ASN A 208 3.84 9.16 -6.45
N TRP A 209 4.78 9.76 -5.73
CA TRP A 209 4.59 11.02 -4.99
C TRP A 209 5.84 11.86 -4.97
N LEU A 210 5.69 13.15 -4.69
CA LEU A 210 6.79 14.09 -4.56
C LEU A 210 7.00 14.51 -3.10
N LYS A 211 8.27 14.68 -2.73
CA LYS A 211 8.67 15.23 -1.43
C LYS A 211 9.08 16.70 -1.58
N ASN A 212 8.73 17.48 -0.59
CA ASN A 212 9.22 18.86 -0.47
C ASN A 212 10.64 18.90 0.11
N GLN A 213 11.23 20.10 0.19
CA GLN A 213 12.58 20.30 0.73
C GLN A 213 12.77 19.85 2.18
N ALA A 214 11.70 19.66 2.93
CA ALA A 214 11.75 19.12 4.30
C ALA A 214 11.66 17.58 4.31
N GLY A 215 11.53 16.93 3.14
CA GLY A 215 11.37 15.49 2.99
C GLY A 215 9.97 14.99 3.36
N LEU A 216 8.99 15.87 3.43
CA LEU A 216 7.60 15.54 3.65
C LEU A 216 6.86 15.51 2.31
N SER A 217 5.72 14.83 2.26
CA SER A 217 4.83 14.83 1.10
C SER A 217 4.45 16.25 0.69
N ASP A 218 4.44 16.56 -0.62
CA ASP A 218 4.19 17.90 -1.13
C ASP A 218 2.78 18.06 -1.72
N PRO A 219 1.81 18.61 -0.94
CA PRO A 219 0.45 18.79 -1.41
C PRO A 219 0.31 19.82 -2.54
N ASN A 220 1.29 20.72 -2.69
CA ASN A 220 1.23 21.77 -3.71
C ASN A 220 1.60 21.27 -5.11
N ARG A 221 2.31 20.14 -5.16
CA ARG A 221 2.77 19.51 -6.40
C ARG A 221 2.14 18.15 -6.65
N ALA A 222 1.27 17.71 -5.75
CA ALA A 222 0.62 16.41 -5.87
C ALA A 222 -0.13 16.23 -7.20
N SER A 223 -0.80 17.29 -7.69
CA SER A 223 -1.48 17.24 -8.99
C SER A 223 -0.55 17.06 -10.20
N GLU A 224 0.75 17.33 -10.07
CA GLU A 224 1.73 17.06 -11.13
C GLU A 224 2.07 15.56 -11.16
N ALA A 225 2.30 14.96 -10.00
CA ALA A 225 2.60 13.53 -9.88
C ALA A 225 1.34 12.66 -10.12
N ASN A 226 0.17 13.14 -9.67
CA ASN A 226 -1.08 12.39 -9.75
C ASN A 226 -1.88 12.70 -11.03
N ASP A 227 -1.30 13.40 -12.00
CA ASP A 227 -1.88 13.54 -13.34
C ASP A 227 -2.01 12.15 -13.98
N VAL A 228 -3.20 11.84 -14.50
CA VAL A 228 -3.51 10.50 -15.03
C VAL A 228 -2.61 10.13 -16.19
N ASP A 229 -2.40 11.06 -17.12
CA ASP A 229 -1.58 10.80 -18.31
C ASP A 229 -0.12 10.58 -17.89
N PHE A 230 0.40 11.37 -16.94
CA PHE A 230 1.74 11.19 -16.38
C PHE A 230 1.93 9.81 -15.72
N MET A 231 0.99 9.40 -14.86
CA MET A 231 1.06 8.09 -14.20
C MET A 231 1.03 6.94 -15.21
N VAL A 232 0.18 7.06 -16.23
CA VAL A 232 0.05 6.05 -17.28
C VAL A 232 1.30 6.00 -18.16
N GLU A 233 1.84 7.15 -18.60
CA GLU A 233 3.09 7.22 -19.38
C GLU A 233 4.25 6.60 -18.59
N ARG A 234 4.41 6.96 -17.32
CA ARG A 234 5.42 6.39 -16.43
C ARG A 234 5.26 4.88 -16.27
N ALA A 235 4.04 4.40 -16.08
CA ALA A 235 3.77 2.96 -15.99
C ALA A 235 4.17 2.23 -17.29
N LEU A 236 3.93 2.84 -18.46
CA LEU A 236 4.35 2.28 -19.76
C LEU A 236 5.87 2.22 -19.90
N GLU A 237 6.58 3.27 -19.49
CA GLU A 237 8.05 3.28 -19.48
C GLU A 237 8.60 2.17 -18.57
N CYS A 238 7.99 1.96 -17.41
CA CYS A 238 8.37 0.89 -16.50
C CYS A 238 8.08 -0.50 -17.07
N ILE A 239 6.95 -0.66 -17.76
CA ILE A 239 6.60 -1.90 -18.46
C ILE A 239 7.62 -2.18 -19.58
N GLU A 240 8.01 -1.17 -20.37
CA GLU A 240 8.99 -1.32 -21.43
C GLU A 240 10.36 -1.74 -20.87
N LEU A 241 10.75 -1.17 -19.73
CA LEU A 241 12.04 -1.47 -19.09
C LEU A 241 12.10 -2.86 -18.46
N HIS A 242 11.03 -3.27 -17.75
CA HIS A 242 11.04 -4.45 -16.89
C HIS A 242 10.18 -5.62 -17.42
N GLY A 243 9.39 -5.41 -18.47
CA GLY A 243 8.44 -6.42 -18.97
C GLY A 243 7.29 -6.72 -18.00
N LYS A 244 7.11 -5.91 -16.97
CA LYS A 244 6.12 -6.12 -15.89
C LYS A 244 5.32 -4.86 -15.65
N ARG A 245 4.00 -5.04 -15.46
CA ARG A 245 3.13 -3.94 -15.08
C ARG A 245 3.28 -3.64 -13.57
N PRO A 246 3.15 -2.37 -13.15
CA PRO A 246 3.04 -2.06 -11.74
C PRO A 246 1.86 -2.80 -11.11
N THR A 247 2.13 -3.57 -10.05
CA THR A 247 1.06 -4.15 -9.22
C THR A 247 0.40 -3.07 -8.38
N PHE A 248 1.18 -2.06 -7.97
CA PHE A 248 0.68 -0.92 -7.24
C PHE A 248 1.15 0.39 -7.85
N ILE A 249 0.24 1.36 -7.96
CA ILE A 249 0.55 2.77 -8.15
C ILE A 249 0.20 3.46 -6.84
N ALA A 250 1.24 3.76 -6.06
CA ALA A 250 1.09 4.35 -4.73
C ALA A 250 1.23 5.87 -4.77
N VAL A 251 0.25 6.58 -4.23
CA VAL A 251 0.19 8.05 -4.27
C VAL A 251 0.00 8.67 -2.90
N ASP A 252 0.53 9.88 -2.73
CA ASP A 252 0.09 10.83 -1.72
C ASP A 252 -0.98 11.77 -2.30
N TRP A 253 -1.78 12.38 -1.45
CA TRP A 253 -2.80 13.39 -1.86
C TRP A 253 -3.66 12.89 -3.02
N TRP A 254 -4.20 11.69 -2.86
CA TRP A 254 -4.97 11.01 -3.89
C TRP A 254 -6.12 11.85 -4.46
N GLU A 255 -6.61 12.82 -3.71
CA GLU A 255 -7.67 13.76 -4.10
C GLU A 255 -7.22 14.79 -5.15
N GLU A 256 -5.91 14.91 -5.41
CA GLU A 256 -5.33 15.86 -6.36
C GLU A 256 -5.11 15.26 -7.77
N GLY A 257 -5.71 14.13 -8.05
CA GLY A 257 -5.65 13.44 -9.34
C GLY A 257 -6.61 12.27 -9.38
N ASP A 258 -6.36 11.29 -10.25
CA ASP A 258 -7.19 10.09 -10.35
C ASP A 258 -6.34 8.83 -10.57
N VAL A 259 -5.75 8.33 -9.48
CA VAL A 259 -4.95 7.09 -9.51
C VAL A 259 -5.81 5.87 -9.85
N VAL A 260 -7.11 5.91 -9.58
CA VAL A 260 -8.04 4.81 -9.93
C VAL A 260 -8.19 4.74 -11.44
N GLU A 261 -8.43 5.88 -12.12
CA GLU A 261 -8.46 5.94 -13.59
C GLU A 261 -7.11 5.52 -14.20
N ALA A 262 -5.98 5.96 -13.62
CA ALA A 262 -4.66 5.55 -14.09
C ALA A 262 -4.47 4.03 -14.00
N ALA A 263 -4.80 3.42 -12.86
CA ALA A 263 -4.73 1.97 -12.67
C ALA A 263 -5.66 1.21 -13.63
N GLU A 264 -6.87 1.71 -13.86
CA GLU A 264 -7.81 1.15 -14.85
C GLU A 264 -7.22 1.17 -16.26
N ARG A 265 -6.63 2.30 -16.68
CA ARG A 265 -6.00 2.42 -18.01
C ARG A 265 -4.81 1.48 -18.16
N VAL A 266 -3.94 1.38 -17.15
CA VAL A 266 -2.83 0.42 -17.13
C VAL A 266 -3.34 -1.02 -17.19
N ASN A 267 -4.42 -1.32 -16.50
CA ASN A 267 -5.06 -2.63 -16.54
C ASN A 267 -5.68 -2.99 -17.90
N MET A 268 -6.07 -2.00 -18.71
CA MET A 268 -6.61 -2.24 -20.06
C MET A 268 -5.54 -2.54 -21.10
N MET A 269 -4.27 -2.29 -20.80
CA MET A 269 -3.17 -2.57 -21.72
C MET A 269 -2.95 -4.07 -21.83
N GLU A 270 -2.74 -4.54 -23.05
CA GLU A 270 -2.24 -5.89 -23.29
C GLU A 270 -0.71 -5.84 -23.18
N LEU A 271 -0.13 -6.67 -22.35
CA LEU A 271 1.30 -6.93 -22.40
C LEU A 271 1.50 -8.00 -23.47
N ASP A 272 2.42 -7.75 -24.41
CA ASP A 272 2.81 -8.78 -25.37
C ASP A 272 3.31 -9.99 -24.57
N SER A 273 2.54 -11.05 -24.59
CA SER A 273 2.96 -12.34 -24.04
C SER A 273 4.04 -12.91 -24.95
N ASP A 274 5.28 -12.99 -24.49
CA ASP A 274 6.34 -13.75 -25.14
C ASP A 274 5.98 -15.23 -25.31
#